data_e0d55ce52319c1402749a615fc3670e1
#
_entry.id   e0d55ce52319c1402749a615fc3670e1
#
_cell.length_a   1.000
_cell.length_b   1.000
_cell.length_c   1.000
_cell.angle_alpha   90.00
_cell.angle_beta   90.00
_cell.angle_gamma   90.00
#
_symmetry.space_group_name_H-M   'P 1'
#
loop_
_entity.id
_entity.type
_entity.pdbx_description
1 polymer ?
#
loop_
_entity_poly.entity_id
_entity_poly.type
_entity_poly.pdbx_seq_one_letter_code
_entity_poly.pdbx_strand_id
1 'polypeptide(L)'
;MPVRTGVRVGDLMFVGGHTSIETQGRLVGPGDMRAQTRHVLTTIETILALAGLGLDDVVKTTVMLTDWRHYSAYNEVYRACFTAPYPARSTVSGSLGMPGALIEIEAMAGARDAAVVVTSPEDQCPGDSA
;
A
#
# COMPACT_ATOMS: atom_id res chain seq x y z
N MET A 1 -0.22 18.76 13.39
CA MET A 1 0.74 18.63 12.31
C MET A 1 0.04 18.74 10.97
N PRO A 2 0.49 19.62 10.07
CA PRO A 2 -0.23 19.88 8.82
C PRO A 2 0.03 18.83 7.76
N VAL A 3 -0.36 17.59 8.02
CA VAL A 3 -0.21 16.48 7.08
C VAL A 3 -1.58 16.15 6.51
N ARG A 4 -1.63 15.92 5.23
CA ARG A 4 -2.84 15.49 4.55
C ARG A 4 -2.84 13.97 4.42
N THR A 5 -3.98 13.37 4.74
CA THR A 5 -4.20 11.94 4.54
C THR A 5 -4.18 11.58 3.07
N GLY A 6 -4.79 12.42 2.23
CA GLY A 6 -4.78 12.26 0.80
C GLY A 6 -5.08 13.58 0.11
N VAL A 7 -4.64 13.70 -1.14
CA VAL A 7 -4.87 14.89 -1.98
C VAL A 7 -5.29 14.43 -3.36
N ARG A 8 -6.38 15.01 -3.86
CA ARG A 8 -6.85 14.75 -5.21
C ARG A 8 -6.43 15.85 -6.14
N VAL A 9 -5.85 15.50 -7.28
CA VAL A 9 -5.51 16.44 -8.35
C VAL A 9 -6.10 15.87 -9.65
N GLY A 10 -7.13 16.54 -10.18
CA GLY A 10 -7.84 16.02 -11.34
C GLY A 10 -8.40 14.63 -11.05
N ASP A 11 -8.01 13.66 -11.85
CA ASP A 11 -8.45 12.27 -11.71
C ASP A 11 -7.49 11.43 -10.85
N LEU A 12 -6.44 12.04 -10.30
CA LEU A 12 -5.44 11.33 -9.50
C LEU A 12 -5.65 11.61 -8.02
N MET A 13 -5.52 10.56 -7.23
CA MET A 13 -5.57 10.63 -5.77
C MET A 13 -4.23 10.18 -5.22
N PHE A 14 -3.62 11.04 -4.42
CA PHE A 14 -2.35 10.75 -3.74
C PHE A 14 -2.65 10.46 -2.28
N VAL A 15 -2.32 9.26 -1.84
CA VAL A 15 -2.52 8.85 -0.45
C VAL A 15 -1.16 8.87 0.24
N GLY A 16 -1.05 9.65 1.31
CA GLY A 16 0.19 9.74 2.08
C GLY A 16 0.56 8.42 2.74
N GLY A 17 1.78 8.34 3.25
CA GLY A 17 2.24 7.13 3.91
C GLY A 17 1.47 6.83 5.19
N HIS A 18 1.02 5.58 5.33
CA HIS A 18 0.28 5.11 6.49
C HIS A 18 0.96 3.91 7.11
N THR A 19 1.07 3.93 8.41
CA THR A 19 1.44 2.78 9.23
C THR A 19 0.17 2.19 9.85
N SER A 20 0.33 1.08 10.57
CA SER A 20 -0.81 0.35 11.14
C SER A 20 -1.27 0.98 12.47
N ILE A 21 -1.89 2.16 12.37
CA ILE A 21 -2.35 2.93 13.52
C ILE A 21 -3.85 3.15 13.43
N GLU A 22 -4.55 2.90 14.53
CA GLU A 22 -5.97 3.23 14.63
C GLU A 22 -6.17 4.73 14.92
N THR A 23 -7.42 5.19 14.85
CA THR A 23 -7.76 6.61 15.02
C THR A 23 -7.31 7.19 16.36
N GLN A 24 -7.16 6.35 17.39
CA GLN A 24 -6.73 6.77 18.73
C GLN A 24 -5.20 6.75 18.88
N GLY A 25 -4.48 6.44 17.82
CA GLY A 25 -3.03 6.46 17.83
C GLY A 25 -2.36 5.18 18.29
N ARG A 26 -3.12 4.11 18.56
CA ARG A 26 -2.54 2.84 18.96
C ARG A 26 -2.13 2.02 17.75
N LEU A 27 -0.98 1.35 17.88
CA LEU A 27 -0.52 0.43 16.85
C LEU A 27 -1.41 -0.82 16.82
N VAL A 28 -1.85 -1.20 15.64
CA VAL A 28 -2.61 -2.43 15.42
C VAL A 28 -1.65 -3.54 15.01
N GLY A 29 -1.74 -4.69 15.66
CA GLY A 29 -0.94 -5.88 15.33
C GLY A 29 0.53 -5.76 15.71
N PRO A 30 0.88 -5.41 16.97
CA PRO A 30 2.29 -5.37 17.37
C PRO A 30 2.97 -6.71 17.07
N GLY A 31 4.11 -6.68 16.39
CA GLY A 31 4.87 -7.87 16.04
C GLY A 31 4.27 -8.74 14.94
N ASP A 32 3.13 -8.34 14.37
CA ASP A 32 2.40 -9.14 13.37
C ASP A 32 2.36 -8.41 12.03
N MET A 33 3.27 -8.77 11.14
CA MET A 33 3.37 -8.11 9.84
C MET A 33 2.11 -8.31 9.00
N ARG A 34 1.50 -9.49 9.04
CA ARG A 34 0.28 -9.74 8.26
C ARG A 34 -0.86 -8.86 8.72
N ALA A 35 -1.05 -8.76 10.04
CA ALA A 35 -2.08 -7.90 10.60
C ALA A 35 -1.82 -6.44 10.28
N GLN A 36 -0.57 -5.99 10.39
CA GLN A 36 -0.21 -4.61 10.08
C GLN A 36 -0.45 -4.29 8.62
N THR A 37 -0.05 -5.16 7.71
CA THR A 37 -0.25 -4.95 6.27
C THR A 37 -1.75 -4.85 5.94
N ARG A 38 -2.55 -5.74 6.49
CA ARG A 38 -3.99 -5.74 6.26
C ARG A 38 -4.62 -4.44 6.76
N HIS A 39 -4.23 -3.99 7.93
CA HIS A 39 -4.76 -2.77 8.52
C HIS A 39 -4.39 -1.55 7.68
N VAL A 40 -3.13 -1.44 7.24
CA VAL A 40 -2.68 -0.33 6.41
C VAL A 40 -3.46 -0.28 5.10
N LEU A 41 -3.64 -1.43 4.45
CA LEU A 41 -4.38 -1.48 3.18
C LEU A 41 -5.87 -1.16 3.38
N THR A 42 -6.45 -1.58 4.49
CA THR A 42 -7.83 -1.20 4.83
C THR A 42 -7.95 0.31 5.04
N THR A 43 -6.97 0.91 5.69
CA THR A 43 -6.94 2.37 5.88
C THR A 43 -6.87 3.09 4.53
N ILE A 44 -5.99 2.63 3.64
CA ILE A 44 -5.88 3.21 2.29
C ILE A 44 -7.20 3.05 1.52
N GLU A 45 -7.83 1.89 1.62
CA GLU A 45 -9.11 1.64 0.98
C GLU A 45 -10.18 2.62 1.47
N THR A 46 -10.24 2.84 2.77
CA THR A 46 -11.19 3.78 3.37
C THR A 46 -10.95 5.21 2.86
N ILE A 47 -9.69 5.62 2.75
CA ILE A 47 -9.34 6.95 2.25
C ILE A 47 -9.74 7.09 0.77
N LEU A 48 -9.46 6.07 -0.03
CA LEU A 48 -9.82 6.07 -1.44
C LEU A 48 -11.33 6.15 -1.64
N ALA A 49 -12.10 5.51 -0.78
CA ALA A 49 -13.55 5.53 -0.85
C ALA A 49 -14.11 6.95 -0.73
N LEU A 50 -13.43 7.83 0.01
CA LEU A 50 -13.82 9.23 0.13
C LEU A 50 -13.72 9.98 -1.20
N ALA A 51 -12.91 9.48 -2.12
CA ALA A 51 -12.77 10.03 -3.47
C ALA A 51 -13.54 9.21 -4.51
N GLY A 52 -14.36 8.26 -4.09
CA GLY A 52 -15.12 7.40 -5.00
C GLY A 52 -14.25 6.33 -5.66
N LEU A 53 -13.10 5.99 -5.07
CA LEU A 53 -12.16 5.03 -5.62
C LEU A 53 -12.04 3.83 -4.69
N GLY A 54 -11.44 2.75 -5.20
CA GLY A 54 -11.15 1.55 -4.42
C GLY A 54 -9.74 1.08 -4.65
N LEU A 55 -9.37 -0.04 -4.03
CA LEU A 55 -8.03 -0.61 -4.19
C LEU A 55 -7.74 -0.98 -5.66
N ASP A 56 -8.76 -1.31 -6.43
CA ASP A 56 -8.59 -1.61 -7.86
C ASP A 56 -8.15 -0.40 -8.67
N ASP A 57 -8.32 0.79 -8.15
CA ASP A 57 -7.89 2.03 -8.80
C ASP A 57 -6.47 2.43 -8.45
N VAL A 58 -5.81 1.71 -7.55
CA VAL A 58 -4.43 1.99 -7.18
C VAL A 58 -3.52 1.63 -8.34
N VAL A 59 -2.69 2.58 -8.76
CA VAL A 59 -1.77 2.41 -9.89
C VAL A 59 -0.32 2.30 -9.45
N LYS A 60 0.02 2.83 -8.27
CA LYS A 60 1.39 2.79 -7.75
C LYS A 60 1.35 2.73 -6.23
N THR A 61 2.19 1.88 -5.66
CA THR A 61 2.46 1.90 -4.22
C THR A 61 3.95 1.98 -3.98
N THR A 62 4.31 2.62 -2.87
CA THR A 62 5.65 2.56 -2.32
C THR A 62 5.53 1.99 -0.92
N VAL A 63 6.24 0.89 -0.68
CA VAL A 63 6.17 0.15 0.57
C VAL A 63 7.52 0.22 1.26
N MET A 64 7.53 0.62 2.52
CA MET A 64 8.73 0.62 3.34
C MET A 64 8.58 -0.41 4.44
N LEU A 65 9.57 -1.31 4.56
CA LEU A 65 9.64 -2.32 5.59
C LEU A 65 10.79 -1.98 6.55
N THR A 66 10.62 -2.30 7.81
CA THR A 66 11.73 -2.11 8.76
C THR A 66 12.78 -3.21 8.64
N ASP A 67 12.41 -4.37 8.09
CA ASP A 67 13.32 -5.51 7.95
C ASP A 67 12.84 -6.39 6.80
N TRP A 68 13.77 -6.80 5.92
CA TRP A 68 13.43 -7.64 4.77
C TRP A 68 12.92 -9.03 5.13
N ARG A 69 13.18 -9.51 6.34
CA ARG A 69 12.63 -10.80 6.78
C ARG A 69 11.10 -10.79 6.80
N HIS A 70 10.48 -9.62 6.81
CA HIS A 70 9.02 -9.48 6.77
C HIS A 70 8.44 -9.46 5.36
N TYR A 71 9.28 -9.54 4.33
CA TYR A 71 8.82 -9.40 2.94
C TYR A 71 7.76 -10.43 2.58
N SER A 72 7.99 -11.71 2.87
CA SER A 72 7.03 -12.77 2.50
C SER A 72 5.67 -12.59 3.14
N ALA A 73 5.65 -12.23 4.43
CA ALA A 73 4.39 -12.04 5.15
C ALA A 73 3.60 -10.86 4.60
N TYR A 74 4.27 -9.75 4.35
CA TYR A 74 3.63 -8.59 3.76
C TYR A 74 3.15 -8.89 2.34
N ASN A 75 3.97 -9.52 1.53
CA ASN A 75 3.63 -9.79 0.13
C ASN A 75 2.43 -10.72 0.00
N GLU A 76 2.30 -11.70 0.89
CA GLU A 76 1.16 -12.60 0.93
C GLU A 76 -0.16 -11.81 1.10
N VAL A 77 -0.20 -10.91 2.05
CA VAL A 77 -1.40 -10.09 2.31
C VAL A 77 -1.63 -9.10 1.17
N TYR A 78 -0.56 -8.47 0.71
CA TYR A 78 -0.63 -7.50 -0.39
C TYR A 78 -1.28 -8.13 -1.63
N ARG A 79 -0.81 -9.30 -2.03
CA ARG A 79 -1.35 -10.01 -3.19
C ARG A 79 -2.81 -10.40 -3.00
N ALA A 80 -3.21 -10.70 -1.77
CA ALA A 80 -4.60 -11.06 -1.48
C ALA A 80 -5.54 -9.85 -1.51
N CYS A 81 -5.03 -8.65 -1.26
CA CYS A 81 -5.84 -7.43 -1.23
C CYS A 81 -6.00 -6.78 -2.59
N PHE A 82 -5.07 -7.00 -3.50
CA PHE A 82 -5.15 -6.44 -4.86
C PHE A 82 -5.49 -7.52 -5.87
N THR A 83 -6.10 -7.12 -6.98
CA THR A 83 -6.38 -8.01 -8.10
C THR A 83 -5.47 -7.67 -9.27
N ALA A 84 -5.13 -8.69 -10.06
CA ALA A 84 -4.32 -8.47 -11.26
C ALA A 84 -5.10 -7.65 -12.31
N PRO A 85 -4.43 -6.78 -13.07
CA PRO A 85 -3.00 -6.48 -12.99
C PRO A 85 -2.70 -5.66 -11.74
N TYR A 86 -1.62 -6.03 -11.05
CA TYR A 86 -1.24 -5.37 -9.80
C TYR A 86 -0.71 -3.96 -10.06
N PRO A 87 -0.79 -3.05 -9.07
CA PRO A 87 -0.17 -1.74 -9.21
C PRO A 87 1.34 -1.85 -9.37
N ALA A 88 1.94 -0.86 -10.02
CA ALA A 88 3.39 -0.72 -10.00
C ALA A 88 3.83 -0.53 -8.53
N ARG A 89 5.00 -1.09 -8.16
CA ARG A 89 5.39 -1.12 -6.77
C ARG A 89 6.89 -0.96 -6.60
N SER A 90 7.27 -0.20 -5.57
CA SER A 90 8.63 -0.20 -5.05
C SER A 90 8.57 -0.61 -3.59
N THR A 91 9.48 -1.50 -3.18
CA THR A 91 9.61 -1.90 -1.78
C THR A 91 11.03 -1.59 -1.34
N VAL A 92 11.16 -0.85 -0.26
CA VAL A 92 12.44 -0.46 0.31
C VAL A 92 12.46 -0.78 1.79
N SER A 93 13.63 -0.79 2.41
CA SER A 93 13.76 -0.96 3.84
C SER A 93 14.27 0.32 4.49
N GLY A 94 13.88 0.54 5.72
CA GLY A 94 14.30 1.74 6.45
C GLY A 94 13.64 1.84 7.80
N SER A 95 13.96 2.91 8.51
CA SER A 95 13.34 3.21 9.80
C SER A 95 12.02 3.92 9.60
N LEU A 96 11.05 3.57 10.43
CA LEU A 96 9.75 4.22 10.44
C LEU A 96 9.61 5.07 11.70
N GLY A 97 8.86 6.17 11.57
CA GLY A 97 8.71 7.12 12.68
C GLY A 97 7.83 6.63 13.82
N MET A 98 7.03 5.60 13.58
CA MET A 98 6.13 5.06 14.60
C MET A 98 6.76 3.85 15.28
N PRO A 99 6.97 3.88 16.59
CA PRO A 99 7.51 2.72 17.31
C PRO A 99 6.65 1.48 17.12
N GLY A 100 7.29 0.37 16.78
CA GLY A 100 6.61 -0.90 16.55
C GLY A 100 5.99 -1.07 15.18
N ALA A 101 5.92 -0.03 14.36
CA ALA A 101 5.47 -0.16 13.00
C ALA A 101 6.49 -0.96 12.18
N LEU A 102 6.00 -1.97 11.46
CA LEU A 102 6.83 -2.84 10.62
C LEU A 102 6.73 -2.48 9.15
N ILE A 103 5.70 -1.74 8.77
CA ILE A 103 5.38 -1.42 7.39
C ILE A 103 4.73 -0.04 7.29
N GLU A 104 5.05 0.66 6.21
CA GLU A 104 4.37 1.88 5.80
C GLU A 104 4.10 1.79 4.31
N ILE A 105 2.91 2.21 3.89
CA ILE A 105 2.53 2.20 2.48
C ILE A 105 1.95 3.57 2.09
N GLU A 106 2.40 4.08 0.96
CA GLU A 106 1.75 5.20 0.27
C GLU A 106 1.24 4.73 -1.08
N ALA A 107 0.24 5.41 -1.63
CA ALA A 107 -0.40 4.97 -2.85
C ALA A 107 -0.79 6.13 -3.74
N MET A 108 -0.83 5.87 -5.03
CA MET A 108 -1.42 6.75 -6.03
C MET A 108 -2.51 5.97 -6.75
N ALA A 109 -3.67 6.60 -6.92
CA ALA A 109 -4.82 5.95 -7.55
C ALA A 109 -5.44 6.87 -8.60
N GLY A 110 -6.07 6.25 -9.59
CA GLY A 110 -6.83 6.93 -10.62
C GLY A 110 -7.78 5.94 -11.24
N ALA A 111 -8.75 6.41 -12.02
CA ALA A 111 -9.72 5.51 -12.65
C ALA A 111 -8.99 4.47 -13.50
N ARG A 112 -9.17 3.19 -13.15
CA ARG A 112 -8.41 2.09 -13.74
C ARG A 112 -8.67 1.91 -15.22
N ASP A 113 -9.87 2.21 -15.68
CA ASP A 113 -10.25 2.14 -17.08
C ASP A 113 -9.46 3.12 -17.96
N ALA A 114 -8.88 4.16 -17.37
CA ALA A 114 -8.03 5.12 -18.07
C ALA A 114 -6.55 4.73 -18.06
N ALA A 115 -6.18 3.65 -17.36
CA ALA A 115 -4.79 3.27 -17.19
C ALA A 115 -4.30 2.41 -18.35
N VAL A 116 -3.03 2.61 -18.73
CA VAL A 116 -2.31 1.73 -19.63
C VAL A 116 -1.32 0.92 -18.80
N VAL A 117 -1.51 -0.39 -18.76
CA VAL A 117 -0.64 -1.28 -18.02
C VAL A 117 0.49 -1.75 -18.91
N VAL A 118 1.71 -1.55 -18.45
CA VAL A 118 2.92 -1.95 -19.18
C VAL A 118 3.62 -3.04 -18.38
N THR A 119 3.80 -4.20 -19.00
CA THR A 119 4.54 -5.31 -18.38
C THR A 119 5.74 -5.65 -19.26
N SER A 120 6.87 -5.97 -18.62
CA SER A 120 8.02 -6.49 -19.32
C SER A 120 7.97 -8.01 -19.34
N PRO A 121 8.76 -8.66 -20.22
CA PRO A 121 8.81 -10.13 -20.20
C PRO A 121 9.24 -10.70 -18.86
N GLU A 122 10.07 -9.98 -18.11
CA GLU A 122 10.53 -10.41 -16.80
C GLU A 122 9.39 -10.47 -15.78
N ASP A 123 8.38 -9.62 -15.94
CA ASP A 123 7.24 -9.58 -15.03
C ASP A 123 6.33 -10.79 -15.18
N GLN A 124 6.55 -11.59 -16.20
CA GLN A 124 5.74 -12.76 -16.48
C GLN A 124 6.41 -14.06 -16.06
N CYS A 125 7.55 -13.98 -15.40
CA CYS A 125 8.27 -15.19 -14.96
C CYS A 125 7.44 -15.95 -13.92
N PRO A 126 7.39 -17.29 -14.02
CA PRO A 126 6.76 -18.11 -12.98
C PRO A 126 7.42 -17.86 -11.63
N GLY A 127 6.61 -17.64 -10.60
CA GLY A 127 7.13 -17.37 -9.28
C GLY A 127 7.39 -15.89 -9.01
N ASP A 128 7.27 -15.03 -9.99
CA ASP A 128 7.28 -13.60 -9.76
C ASP A 128 5.98 -13.24 -9.05
N SER A 129 6.10 -12.97 -7.79
CA SER A 129 4.95 -12.74 -6.94
C SER A 129 4.71 -11.25 -6.68
N ALA A 130 5.51 -10.42 -7.27
CA ALA A 130 5.37 -8.99 -7.08
C ALA A 130 4.25 -8.41 -7.88
#